data_3a643cdb284f8e96957fa5f25712b461
#
_entry.id   3a643cdb284f8e96957fa5f25712b461
#
_cell.length_a   1.000
_cell.length_b   1.000
_cell.length_c   1.000
_cell.angle_alpha   90.00
_cell.angle_beta   90.00
_cell.angle_gamma   90.00
#
_symmetry.space_group_name_H-M   'P 1'
#
loop_
_entity.id
_entity.type
_entity.pdbx_description
1 polymer ?
#
loop_
_entity_poly.entity_id
_entity_poly.type
_entity_poly.pdbx_seq_one_letter_code
_entity_poly.pdbx_strand_id
1 'polypeptide(L)'
;MFPDTPKTLLRKIAELAQGDDHAEWEAFVELYAPPLKRFVRLQSPGMSEVDAEDVVQDVFIRLVAVLRERQYDRGKAKFRAYLASMTRHLLIDRYRAAQARPQPVVGSVPNGRLAPDGRRAPPAQDTGSAPIEAIDPGVVVDVLWRQAAHEAAREHLFTKTALSAQSKRIYGLLERGLSPREVAAQVGVSRDVVKQVKSRIDRAIAAIEAAYL
;
A
#
# COMPACT_ATOMS: atom_id res chain seq x y z
N MET A 1 -7.96 13.07 -17.09
CA MET A 1 -8.90 12.07 -17.66
C MET A 1 -8.31 10.73 -17.27
N PHE A 2 -8.93 10.02 -16.32
CA PHE A 2 -8.42 8.71 -15.90
C PHE A 2 -8.72 7.69 -17.00
N PRO A 3 -7.79 6.79 -17.34
CA PRO A 3 -7.97 5.87 -18.45
C PRO A 3 -9.12 4.90 -18.17
N ASP A 4 -9.95 4.69 -19.19
CA ASP A 4 -11.03 3.73 -19.21
C ASP A 4 -10.54 2.32 -18.85
N THR A 5 -11.26 1.72 -17.93
CA THR A 5 -11.24 0.30 -17.49
C THR A 5 -9.92 -0.50 -17.58
N PRO A 6 -9.65 -1.29 -16.52
CA PRO A 6 -8.48 -2.19 -16.44
C PRO A 6 -8.24 -3.11 -17.66
N LYS A 7 -9.25 -3.33 -18.52
CA LYS A 7 -9.11 -4.16 -19.73
C LYS A 7 -8.21 -3.57 -20.78
N THR A 8 -8.44 -2.31 -21.12
CA THR A 8 -7.68 -1.61 -22.15
C THR A 8 -6.26 -1.37 -21.64
N LEU A 9 -6.13 -0.99 -20.36
CA LEU A 9 -4.85 -0.74 -19.73
C LEU A 9 -3.98 -2.00 -19.66
N LEU A 10 -4.54 -3.14 -19.23
CA LEU A 10 -3.78 -4.40 -19.14
C LEU A 10 -3.35 -4.93 -20.52
N ARG A 11 -4.22 -4.78 -21.54
CA ARG A 11 -3.85 -5.13 -22.91
C ARG A 11 -2.73 -4.23 -23.41
N LYS A 12 -2.83 -2.94 -23.17
CA LYS A 12 -1.82 -1.96 -23.54
C LYS A 12 -0.51 -2.20 -22.79
N ILE A 13 -0.51 -2.48 -21.50
CA ILE A 13 0.71 -2.84 -20.74
C ILE A 13 1.35 -4.11 -21.31
N ALA A 14 0.56 -5.11 -21.72
CA ALA A 14 1.09 -6.30 -22.40
C ALA A 14 1.68 -5.99 -23.78
N GLU A 15 1.10 -5.01 -24.49
CA GLU A 15 1.59 -4.48 -25.77
C GLU A 15 2.81 -3.57 -25.57
N LEU A 16 2.82 -2.71 -24.55
CA LEU A 16 3.93 -1.82 -24.16
C LEU A 16 5.20 -2.57 -23.77
N ALA A 17 5.04 -3.77 -23.22
CA ALA A 17 6.16 -4.65 -22.94
C ALA A 17 6.91 -5.05 -24.24
N GLN A 18 6.40 -4.67 -25.42
CA GLN A 18 6.97 -4.94 -26.74
C GLN A 18 7.33 -3.66 -27.54
N GLY A 19 7.04 -2.45 -27.02
CA GLY A 19 7.23 -1.18 -27.75
C GLY A 19 7.60 0.00 -26.84
N ASP A 20 8.00 1.13 -27.49
CA ASP A 20 8.59 2.33 -26.86
C ASP A 20 7.58 3.30 -26.21
N ASP A 21 6.36 2.93 -25.96
CA ASP A 21 5.35 3.87 -25.45
C ASP A 21 5.36 3.95 -23.92
N HIS A 22 6.25 4.80 -23.37
CA HIS A 22 6.44 4.96 -21.94
C HIS A 22 5.27 5.66 -21.22
N ALA A 23 4.49 6.49 -21.90
CA ALA A 23 3.46 7.33 -21.27
C ALA A 23 2.34 6.51 -20.58
N GLU A 24 1.92 5.41 -21.19
CA GLU A 24 0.89 4.54 -20.61
C GLU A 24 1.42 3.71 -19.42
N TRP A 25 2.70 3.33 -19.50
CA TRP A 25 3.37 2.69 -18.36
C TRP A 25 3.50 3.65 -17.19
N GLU A 26 3.91 4.89 -17.42
CA GLU A 26 3.99 5.93 -16.39
C GLU A 26 2.63 6.16 -15.75
N ALA A 27 1.55 6.28 -16.54
CA ALA A 27 0.19 6.43 -16.03
C ALA A 27 -0.25 5.21 -15.17
N PHE A 28 0.16 3.99 -15.55
CA PHE A 28 -0.08 2.80 -14.76
C PHE A 28 0.69 2.83 -13.44
N VAL A 29 1.97 3.17 -13.48
CA VAL A 29 2.81 3.27 -12.28
C VAL A 29 2.28 4.35 -11.34
N GLU A 30 1.94 5.54 -11.86
CA GLU A 30 1.33 6.61 -11.06
C GLU A 30 0.03 6.19 -10.38
N LEU A 31 -0.77 5.37 -11.05
CA LEU A 31 -2.04 4.88 -10.53
C LEU A 31 -1.86 3.77 -9.48
N TYR A 32 -0.95 2.81 -9.69
CA TYR A 32 -0.87 1.60 -8.89
C TYR A 32 0.27 1.58 -7.87
N ALA A 33 1.36 2.34 -8.08
CA ALA A 33 2.48 2.34 -7.15
C ALA A 33 2.12 2.90 -5.76
N PRO A 34 1.38 4.03 -5.61
CA PRO A 34 1.06 4.56 -4.30
C PRO A 34 0.24 3.59 -3.42
N PRO A 35 -0.91 3.03 -3.89
CA PRO A 35 -1.66 2.09 -3.08
C PRO A 35 -0.89 0.79 -2.83
N LEU A 36 -0.07 0.34 -3.79
CA LEU A 36 0.73 -0.86 -3.65
C LEU A 36 1.83 -0.68 -2.60
N LYS A 37 2.53 0.46 -2.62
CA LYS A 37 3.53 0.83 -1.60
C LYS A 37 2.90 0.87 -0.20
N ARG A 38 1.71 1.46 -0.11
CA ARG A 38 0.99 1.49 1.16
C ARG A 38 0.58 0.09 1.63
N PHE A 39 0.10 -0.75 0.72
CA PHE A 39 -0.21 -2.14 1.01
C PHE A 39 1.01 -2.92 1.52
N VAL A 40 2.18 -2.76 0.89
CA VAL A 40 3.45 -3.35 1.33
C VAL A 40 3.78 -2.96 2.77
N ARG A 41 3.68 -1.67 3.10
CA ARG A 41 3.96 -1.16 4.45
C ARG A 41 2.97 -1.66 5.50
N LEU A 42 1.69 -1.83 5.13
CA LEU A 42 0.68 -2.43 6.02
C LEU A 42 0.96 -3.90 6.28
N GLN A 43 1.49 -4.64 5.28
CA GLN A 43 1.89 -6.05 5.45
C GLN A 43 3.21 -6.21 6.20
N SER A 44 4.07 -5.19 6.21
CA SER A 44 5.40 -5.20 6.81
C SER A 44 5.66 -3.89 7.56
N PRO A 45 5.09 -3.69 8.78
CA PRO A 45 5.13 -2.41 9.49
C PRO A 45 6.52 -1.86 9.82
N GLY A 46 7.56 -2.69 9.81
CA GLY A 46 8.96 -2.28 10.05
C GLY A 46 9.76 -1.95 8.80
N MET A 47 9.16 -2.09 7.61
CA MET A 47 9.86 -1.89 6.34
C MET A 47 10.12 -0.41 6.07
N SER A 48 11.35 -0.09 5.61
CA SER A 48 11.68 1.28 5.20
C SER A 48 10.92 1.70 3.94
N GLU A 49 10.86 3.01 3.67
CA GLU A 49 10.21 3.52 2.46
C GLU A 49 10.91 3.04 1.19
N VAL A 50 12.24 3.03 1.21
CA VAL A 50 13.09 2.57 0.09
C VAL A 50 12.86 1.08 -0.17
N ASP A 51 12.88 0.24 0.87
CA ASP A 51 12.62 -1.19 0.71
C ASP A 51 11.20 -1.47 0.18
N ALA A 52 10.22 -0.67 0.58
CA ALA A 52 8.86 -0.79 0.07
C ALA A 52 8.77 -0.41 -1.42
N GLU A 53 9.52 0.60 -1.87
CA GLU A 53 9.66 0.96 -3.28
C GLU A 53 10.29 -0.15 -4.09
N ASP A 54 11.36 -0.77 -3.58
CA ASP A 54 12.00 -1.93 -4.22
C ASP A 54 11.05 -3.11 -4.38
N VAL A 55 10.23 -3.38 -3.35
CA VAL A 55 9.18 -4.42 -3.47
C VAL A 55 8.18 -4.10 -4.57
N VAL A 56 7.73 -2.83 -4.65
CA VAL A 56 6.80 -2.40 -5.69
C VAL A 56 7.40 -2.54 -7.09
N GLN A 57 8.67 -2.20 -7.27
CA GLN A 57 9.39 -2.39 -8.53
C GLN A 57 9.46 -3.88 -8.91
N ASP A 58 9.81 -4.75 -7.98
CA ASP A 58 9.84 -6.20 -8.22
C ASP A 58 8.45 -6.76 -8.60
N VAL A 59 7.38 -6.25 -7.97
CA VAL A 59 6.00 -6.60 -8.35
C VAL A 59 5.72 -6.21 -9.80
N PHE A 60 6.12 -5.01 -10.22
CA PHE A 60 5.90 -4.54 -11.59
C PHE A 60 6.74 -5.31 -12.60
N ILE A 61 7.98 -5.66 -12.30
CA ILE A 61 8.82 -6.51 -13.15
C ILE A 61 8.16 -7.88 -13.36
N ARG A 62 7.69 -8.52 -12.26
CA ARG A 62 6.99 -9.81 -12.34
C ARG A 62 5.67 -9.69 -13.08
N LEU A 63 4.92 -8.59 -12.88
CA LEU A 63 3.67 -8.34 -13.59
C LEU A 63 3.89 -8.27 -15.10
N VAL A 64 4.90 -7.53 -15.55
CA VAL A 64 5.24 -7.44 -16.98
C VAL A 64 5.55 -8.82 -17.56
N ALA A 65 6.33 -9.65 -16.86
CA ALA A 65 6.62 -11.02 -17.31
C ALA A 65 5.33 -11.85 -17.45
N VAL A 66 4.47 -11.84 -16.43
CA VAL A 66 3.19 -12.59 -16.44
C VAL A 66 2.25 -12.12 -17.55
N LEU A 67 2.19 -10.80 -17.79
CA LEU A 67 1.34 -10.26 -18.86
C LEU A 67 1.87 -10.60 -20.25
N ARG A 68 3.19 -10.61 -20.45
CA ARG A 68 3.85 -11.08 -21.70
C ARG A 68 3.53 -12.54 -22.00
N GLU A 69 3.58 -13.39 -20.99
CA GLU A 69 3.29 -14.83 -21.12
C GLU A 69 1.79 -15.14 -21.12
N ARG A 70 0.91 -14.12 -21.06
CA ARG A 70 -0.55 -14.24 -21.00
C ARG A 70 -1.05 -15.14 -19.86
N GLN A 71 -0.30 -15.20 -18.77
CA GLN A 71 -0.63 -16.06 -17.61
C GLN A 71 -1.71 -15.46 -16.71
N TYR A 72 -1.98 -14.14 -16.82
CA TYR A 72 -3.05 -13.51 -16.05
C TYR A 72 -4.42 -13.81 -16.63
N ASP A 73 -5.23 -14.53 -15.86
CA ASP A 73 -6.61 -14.87 -16.19
C ASP A 73 -7.59 -14.06 -15.33
N ARG A 74 -8.35 -13.18 -15.97
CA ARG A 74 -9.37 -12.33 -15.33
C ARG A 74 -10.56 -13.14 -14.80
N GLY A 75 -10.83 -14.31 -15.34
CA GLY A 75 -11.89 -15.19 -14.86
C GLY A 75 -11.60 -15.77 -13.48
N LYS A 76 -10.31 -15.84 -13.11
CA LYS A 76 -9.86 -16.39 -11.82
C LYS A 76 -9.77 -15.36 -10.71
N ALA A 77 -9.36 -14.13 -11.02
CA ALA A 77 -9.21 -13.09 -10.00
C ALA A 77 -9.32 -11.68 -10.58
N LYS A 78 -9.84 -10.74 -9.78
CA LYS A 78 -9.76 -9.31 -10.08
C LYS A 78 -8.29 -8.87 -10.07
N PHE A 79 -7.93 -7.92 -10.94
CA PHE A 79 -6.55 -7.51 -11.13
C PHE A 79 -5.85 -7.05 -9.84
N ARG A 80 -6.52 -6.26 -9.01
CA ARG A 80 -5.98 -5.81 -7.72
C ARG A 80 -5.73 -6.95 -6.74
N ALA A 81 -6.64 -7.94 -6.69
CA ALA A 81 -6.46 -9.12 -5.86
C ALA A 81 -5.26 -9.95 -6.34
N TYR A 82 -5.06 -10.02 -7.65
CA TYR A 82 -3.89 -10.65 -8.25
C TYR A 82 -2.59 -9.92 -7.88
N LEU A 83 -2.55 -8.57 -7.99
CA LEU A 83 -1.40 -7.76 -7.57
C LEU A 83 -1.11 -7.93 -6.07
N ALA A 84 -2.13 -7.88 -5.24
CA ALA A 84 -1.98 -8.05 -3.79
C ALA A 84 -1.44 -9.45 -3.44
N SER A 85 -1.93 -10.49 -4.12
CA SER A 85 -1.41 -11.86 -3.96
C SER A 85 0.06 -11.98 -4.39
N MET A 86 0.42 -11.42 -5.54
CA MET A 86 1.79 -11.37 -6.04
C MET A 86 2.72 -10.65 -5.05
N THR A 87 2.28 -9.50 -4.51
CA THR A 87 3.01 -8.73 -3.50
C THR A 87 3.25 -9.55 -2.24
N ARG A 88 2.21 -10.24 -1.75
CA ARG A 88 2.32 -11.08 -0.55
C ARG A 88 3.32 -12.21 -0.75
N HIS A 89 3.30 -12.91 -1.89
CA HIS A 89 4.27 -13.96 -2.18
C HIS A 89 5.70 -13.41 -2.20
N LEU A 90 5.92 -12.25 -2.82
CA LEU A 90 7.23 -11.58 -2.82
C LEU A 90 7.72 -11.26 -1.41
N LEU A 91 6.85 -10.74 -0.55
CA LEU A 91 7.20 -10.43 0.84
C LEU A 91 7.58 -11.69 1.63
N ILE A 92 6.83 -12.79 1.44
CA ILE A 92 7.13 -14.08 2.07
C ILE A 92 8.48 -14.62 1.58
N ASP A 93 8.75 -14.55 0.27
CA ASP A 93 10.01 -15.00 -0.31
C ASP A 93 11.20 -14.18 0.23
N ARG A 94 11.07 -12.85 0.29
CA ARG A 94 12.10 -11.97 0.88
C ARG A 94 12.35 -12.29 2.36
N TYR A 95 11.29 -12.50 3.13
CA TYR A 95 11.38 -12.86 4.54
C TYR A 95 12.11 -14.19 4.72
N ARG A 96 11.76 -15.22 3.96
CA ARG A 96 12.44 -16.52 3.96
C ARG A 96 13.91 -16.40 3.57
N ALA A 97 14.21 -15.62 2.53
CA ALA A 97 15.59 -15.38 2.10
C ALA A 97 16.43 -14.64 3.16
N ALA A 98 15.83 -13.68 3.86
CA ALA A 98 16.49 -12.97 4.96
C ALA A 98 16.82 -13.89 6.14
N GLN A 99 15.91 -14.81 6.48
CA GLN A 99 16.15 -15.79 7.55
C GLN A 99 17.17 -16.88 7.14
N ALA A 100 17.25 -17.23 5.87
CA ALA A 100 18.19 -18.23 5.36
C ALA A 100 19.64 -17.68 5.26
N ARG A 101 19.85 -16.36 5.31
CA ARG A 101 21.21 -15.79 5.35
C ARG A 101 21.85 -16.08 6.71
N PRO A 102 23.05 -16.73 6.76
CA PRO A 102 23.79 -16.86 8.01
C PRO A 102 24.02 -15.45 8.56
N GLN A 103 23.54 -15.18 9.77
CA GLN A 103 23.92 -13.95 10.45
C GLN A 103 25.45 -13.94 10.59
N PRO A 104 26.16 -12.88 10.18
CA PRO A 104 27.57 -12.78 10.50
C PRO A 104 27.68 -12.85 12.03
N VAL A 105 28.42 -13.82 12.53
CA VAL A 105 28.72 -13.96 13.94
C VAL A 105 29.64 -12.79 14.29
N VAL A 106 29.07 -11.63 14.56
CA VAL A 106 29.79 -10.51 15.14
C VAL A 106 30.11 -10.95 16.57
N GLY A 107 31.36 -11.15 16.81
CA GLY A 107 32.06 -11.56 18.02
C GLY A 107 31.22 -11.78 19.25
N SER A 108 31.05 -13.03 19.63
CA SER A 108 30.43 -13.46 20.87
C SER A 108 31.16 -12.85 22.06
N VAL A 109 30.54 -11.87 22.72
CA VAL A 109 30.85 -11.62 24.13
C VAL A 109 30.13 -12.72 24.92
N PRO A 110 30.83 -13.55 25.70
CA PRO A 110 30.20 -14.66 26.41
C PRO A 110 29.54 -14.18 27.71
N ASN A 111 28.32 -13.66 27.61
CA ASN A 111 27.43 -13.47 28.75
C ASN A 111 26.06 -14.13 28.50
N GLY A 112 26.08 -15.38 28.06
CA GLY A 112 24.91 -16.22 28.03
C GLY A 112 24.56 -16.66 29.44
N ARG A 113 23.46 -16.16 30.00
CA ARG A 113 22.84 -16.83 31.15
C ARG A 113 22.45 -18.25 30.74
N LEU A 114 23.15 -19.21 31.28
CA LEU A 114 22.75 -20.61 31.23
C LEU A 114 21.53 -20.78 32.14
N ALA A 115 20.52 -21.50 31.69
CA ALA A 115 19.46 -21.98 32.54
C ALA A 115 20.07 -22.95 33.61
N PRO A 116 19.43 -23.10 34.77
CA PRO A 116 19.97 -23.94 35.85
C PRO A 116 20.19 -25.40 35.46
N ASP A 117 19.67 -25.88 34.36
CA ASP A 117 19.78 -27.23 33.81
C ASP A 117 20.87 -27.40 32.75
N GLY A 118 21.70 -26.38 32.50
CA GLY A 118 22.80 -26.42 31.54
C GLY A 118 22.36 -26.46 30.06
N ARG A 119 21.08 -26.31 29.75
CA ARG A 119 20.58 -26.26 28.38
C ARG A 119 20.57 -24.82 27.88
N ARG A 120 21.00 -24.62 26.63
CA ARG A 120 20.93 -23.35 25.97
C ARG A 120 19.45 -22.98 25.80
N ALA A 121 19.03 -21.88 26.43
CA ALA A 121 17.69 -21.36 26.22
C ALA A 121 17.44 -21.18 24.69
N PRO A 122 16.29 -21.66 24.16
CA PRO A 122 15.96 -21.39 22.78
C PRO A 122 15.96 -19.87 22.57
N PRO A 123 16.36 -19.37 21.39
CA PRO A 123 16.27 -17.96 21.08
C PRO A 123 14.83 -17.51 21.39
N ALA A 124 14.70 -16.36 22.07
CA ALA A 124 13.42 -15.77 22.37
C ALA A 124 12.61 -15.79 21.07
N GLN A 125 11.56 -16.59 21.05
CA GLN A 125 10.60 -16.55 19.95
C GLN A 125 10.03 -15.14 20.00
N ASP A 126 10.40 -14.37 18.98
CA ASP A 126 9.72 -13.14 18.68
C ASP A 126 8.23 -13.50 18.62
N THR A 127 7.47 -13.05 19.61
CA THR A 127 6.02 -13.21 19.65
C THR A 127 5.43 -12.25 18.62
N GLY A 128 5.90 -12.40 17.40
CA GLY A 128 5.27 -11.84 16.22
C GLY A 128 3.87 -12.41 16.13
N SER A 129 2.91 -11.52 16.17
CA SER A 129 1.47 -11.72 16.07
C SER A 129 1.08 -13.10 15.53
N ALA A 130 0.31 -13.84 16.34
CA ALA A 130 -0.30 -15.09 15.91
C ALA A 130 -0.87 -14.94 14.48
N PRO A 131 -0.69 -15.93 13.60
CA PRO A 131 -1.29 -15.88 12.28
C PRO A 131 -2.78 -15.63 12.46
N ILE A 132 -3.32 -14.68 11.70
CA ILE A 132 -4.77 -14.44 11.63
C ILE A 132 -5.34 -15.63 10.82
N GLU A 133 -5.36 -16.81 11.44
CA GLU A 133 -5.78 -18.07 10.79
C GLU A 133 -7.30 -18.18 10.60
N ALA A 134 -8.08 -17.29 11.21
CA ALA A 134 -9.55 -17.38 11.21
C ALA A 134 -10.25 -16.53 10.13
N ILE A 135 -9.53 -15.70 9.36
CA ILE A 135 -10.13 -14.83 8.36
C ILE A 135 -9.62 -15.25 6.98
N ASP A 136 -10.53 -15.39 6.01
CA ASP A 136 -10.18 -15.65 4.60
C ASP A 136 -9.10 -14.66 4.13
N PRO A 137 -7.91 -15.16 3.73
CA PRO A 137 -6.82 -14.30 3.26
C PRO A 137 -7.23 -13.31 2.18
N GLY A 138 -8.19 -13.66 1.32
CA GLY A 138 -8.73 -12.80 0.29
C GLY A 138 -9.48 -11.61 0.86
N VAL A 139 -10.23 -11.79 1.95
CA VAL A 139 -10.96 -10.70 2.63
C VAL A 139 -9.96 -9.74 3.30
N VAL A 140 -8.95 -10.25 3.97
CA VAL A 140 -7.90 -9.42 4.59
C VAL A 140 -7.18 -8.59 3.54
N VAL A 141 -6.81 -9.21 2.42
CA VAL A 141 -6.16 -8.54 1.29
C VAL A 141 -7.05 -7.42 0.73
N ASP A 142 -8.35 -7.66 0.57
CA ASP A 142 -9.28 -6.67 0.02
C ASP A 142 -9.45 -5.47 0.98
N VAL A 143 -9.53 -5.71 2.29
CA VAL A 143 -9.60 -4.64 3.31
C VAL A 143 -8.32 -3.81 3.33
N LEU A 144 -7.16 -4.45 3.38
CA LEU A 144 -5.87 -3.75 3.39
C LEU A 144 -5.62 -2.98 2.10
N TRP A 145 -6.03 -3.54 0.95
CA TRP A 145 -5.95 -2.83 -0.32
C TRP A 145 -6.84 -1.59 -0.35
N ARG A 146 -8.08 -1.68 0.14
CA ARG A 146 -8.98 -0.52 0.22
C ARG A 146 -8.41 0.57 1.12
N GLN A 147 -7.86 0.21 2.26
CA GLN A 147 -7.19 1.17 3.14
C GLN A 147 -6.00 1.84 2.42
N ALA A 148 -5.15 1.05 1.77
CA ALA A 148 -4.03 1.56 1.01
C ALA A 148 -4.47 2.48 -0.14
N ALA A 149 -5.51 2.10 -0.88
CA ALA A 149 -6.07 2.90 -1.96
C ALA A 149 -6.65 4.22 -1.45
N HIS A 150 -7.37 4.20 -0.32
CA HIS A 150 -7.92 5.41 0.31
C HIS A 150 -6.82 6.39 0.72
N GLU A 151 -5.79 5.90 1.39
CA GLU A 151 -4.67 6.74 1.81
C GLU A 151 -3.88 7.29 0.62
N ALA A 152 -3.64 6.48 -0.41
CA ALA A 152 -2.99 6.94 -1.63
C ALA A 152 -3.83 7.98 -2.37
N ALA A 153 -5.15 7.81 -2.46
CA ALA A 153 -6.06 8.78 -3.06
C ALA A 153 -6.06 10.12 -2.30
N ARG A 154 -6.03 10.04 -0.97
CA ARG A 154 -5.91 11.22 -0.11
C ARG A 154 -4.58 11.93 -0.33
N GLU A 155 -3.48 11.23 -0.29
CA GLU A 155 -2.14 11.79 -0.54
C GLU A 155 -2.07 12.45 -1.92
N HIS A 156 -2.54 11.79 -2.96
CA HIS A 156 -2.61 12.34 -4.31
C HIS A 156 -3.41 13.65 -4.35
N LEU A 157 -4.59 13.68 -3.73
CA LEU A 157 -5.43 14.88 -3.67
C LEU A 157 -4.70 16.04 -2.98
N PHE A 158 -4.00 15.78 -1.88
CA PHE A 158 -3.36 16.81 -1.08
C PHE A 158 -2.03 17.31 -1.67
N THR A 159 -1.34 16.48 -2.48
CA THR A 159 -0.04 16.81 -3.09
C THR A 159 -0.17 17.31 -4.51
N LYS A 160 -0.99 16.66 -5.34
CA LYS A 160 -1.08 16.88 -6.78
C LYS A 160 -2.18 17.86 -7.22
N THR A 161 -3.12 18.23 -6.32
CA THR A 161 -4.21 19.13 -6.69
C THR A 161 -4.10 20.49 -6.00
N ALA A 162 -4.64 21.52 -6.67
CA ALA A 162 -4.62 22.91 -6.18
C ALA A 162 -5.67 23.16 -5.08
N LEU A 163 -5.68 22.33 -4.02
CA LEU A 163 -6.48 22.62 -2.83
C LEU A 163 -5.96 23.86 -2.10
N SER A 164 -6.85 24.79 -1.78
CA SER A 164 -6.47 25.97 -0.99
C SER A 164 -5.93 25.56 0.39
N ALA A 165 -4.98 26.34 0.90
CA ALA A 165 -4.41 26.14 2.24
C ALA A 165 -5.50 26.08 3.33
N GLN A 166 -6.55 26.92 3.19
CA GLN A 166 -7.69 26.91 4.08
C GLN A 166 -8.47 25.60 4.05
N SER A 167 -8.73 25.05 2.84
CA SER A 167 -9.40 23.75 2.70
C SER A 167 -8.60 22.62 3.32
N LYS A 168 -7.27 22.59 3.10
CA LYS A 168 -6.35 21.64 3.72
C LYS A 168 -6.36 21.74 5.24
N ARG A 169 -6.34 22.97 5.78
CA ARG A 169 -6.40 23.21 7.22
C ARG A 169 -7.72 22.75 7.84
N ILE A 170 -8.86 23.09 7.21
CA ILE A 170 -10.20 22.65 7.65
C ILE A 170 -10.27 21.14 7.71
N TYR A 171 -9.86 20.44 6.64
CA TYR A 171 -9.94 19.00 6.57
C TYR A 171 -9.01 18.33 7.59
N GLY A 172 -7.78 18.80 7.73
CA GLY A 172 -6.83 18.27 8.72
C GLY A 172 -7.28 18.45 10.19
N LEU A 173 -8.03 19.50 10.50
CA LEU A 173 -8.63 19.67 11.84
C LEU A 173 -9.78 18.68 12.08
N LEU A 174 -10.61 18.42 11.05
CA LEU A 174 -11.67 17.41 11.14
C LEU A 174 -11.10 16.01 11.33
N GLU A 175 -10.00 15.66 10.64
CA GLU A 175 -9.30 14.37 10.80
C GLU A 175 -8.72 14.16 12.20
N ARG A 176 -8.37 15.24 12.90
CA ARG A 176 -7.94 15.21 14.30
C ARG A 176 -9.10 15.03 15.29
N GLY A 177 -10.33 14.87 14.79
CA GLY A 177 -11.52 14.62 15.59
C GLY A 177 -12.24 15.90 16.09
N LEU A 178 -11.85 17.09 15.64
CA LEU A 178 -12.58 18.30 16.00
C LEU A 178 -13.96 18.32 15.31
N SER A 179 -14.97 18.78 16.05
CA SER A 179 -16.32 18.96 15.49
C SER A 179 -16.33 20.10 14.47
N PRO A 180 -17.27 20.09 13.48
CA PRO A 180 -17.41 21.18 12.52
C PRO A 180 -17.61 22.56 13.16
N ARG A 181 -18.15 22.62 14.38
CA ARG A 181 -18.34 23.87 15.14
C ARG A 181 -17.01 24.40 15.66
N GLU A 182 -16.18 23.55 16.23
CA GLU A 182 -14.84 23.92 16.72
C GLU A 182 -13.94 24.35 15.57
N VAL A 183 -13.96 23.60 14.46
CA VAL A 183 -13.20 23.95 13.25
C VAL A 183 -13.63 25.31 12.69
N ALA A 184 -14.95 25.57 12.62
CA ALA A 184 -15.50 26.85 12.19
C ALA A 184 -15.00 28.01 13.04
N ALA A 185 -15.03 27.86 14.37
CA ALA A 185 -14.52 28.87 15.32
C ALA A 185 -13.00 29.08 15.17
N GLN A 186 -12.22 27.99 15.00
CA GLN A 186 -10.76 28.07 14.93
C GLN A 186 -10.23 28.63 13.60
N VAL A 187 -10.97 28.43 12.50
CA VAL A 187 -10.57 28.88 11.16
C VAL A 187 -11.22 30.23 10.79
N GLY A 188 -12.24 30.68 11.54
CA GLY A 188 -12.94 31.92 11.26
C GLY A 188 -13.91 31.85 10.07
N VAL A 189 -14.58 30.70 9.89
CA VAL A 189 -15.55 30.46 8.81
C VAL A 189 -16.90 29.98 9.37
N SER A 190 -17.95 29.95 8.54
CA SER A 190 -19.22 29.38 8.98
C SER A 190 -19.16 27.85 9.04
N ARG A 191 -19.99 27.23 9.89
CA ARG A 191 -20.13 25.77 9.97
C ARG A 191 -20.52 25.14 8.63
N ASP A 192 -21.28 25.84 7.82
CA ASP A 192 -21.71 25.34 6.51
C ASP A 192 -20.55 25.31 5.51
N VAL A 193 -19.65 26.28 5.55
CA VAL A 193 -18.41 26.25 4.79
C VAL A 193 -17.56 25.03 5.17
N VAL A 194 -17.43 24.72 6.46
CA VAL A 194 -16.71 23.53 6.93
C VAL A 194 -17.31 22.25 6.37
N LYS A 195 -18.64 22.11 6.42
CA LYS A 195 -19.36 20.94 5.86
C LYS A 195 -19.19 20.84 4.33
N GLN A 196 -19.28 21.96 3.62
CA GLN A 196 -19.11 21.99 2.16
C GLN A 196 -17.70 21.58 1.77
N VAL A 197 -16.66 22.09 2.46
CA VAL A 197 -15.27 21.71 2.23
C VAL A 197 -15.08 20.22 2.47
N LYS A 198 -15.57 19.70 3.61
CA LYS A 198 -15.52 18.27 3.90
C LYS A 198 -16.15 17.44 2.78
N SER A 199 -17.39 17.72 2.45
CA SER A 199 -18.13 16.96 1.40
C SER A 199 -17.46 17.03 0.03
N ARG A 200 -16.85 18.16 -0.33
CA ARG A 200 -16.10 18.31 -1.58
C ARG A 200 -14.84 17.46 -1.58
N ILE A 201 -14.08 17.47 -0.49
CA ILE A 201 -12.85 16.69 -0.36
C ILE A 201 -13.17 15.21 -0.33
N ASP A 202 -14.16 14.78 0.47
CA ASP A 202 -14.58 13.37 0.55
C ASP A 202 -14.99 12.83 -0.83
N ARG A 203 -15.76 13.62 -1.61
CA ARG A 203 -16.14 13.24 -2.98
C ARG A 203 -14.94 13.16 -3.92
N ALA A 204 -13.97 14.07 -3.78
CA ALA A 204 -12.77 14.04 -4.61
C ALA A 204 -11.89 12.83 -4.27
N ILE A 205 -11.74 12.50 -2.99
CA ILE A 205 -11.04 11.29 -2.55
C ILE A 205 -11.74 10.04 -3.11
N ALA A 206 -13.07 9.94 -2.96
CA ALA A 206 -13.83 8.80 -3.47
C ALA A 206 -13.73 8.65 -4.99
N ALA A 207 -13.68 9.74 -5.74
CA ALA A 207 -13.49 9.71 -7.19
C ALA A 207 -12.11 9.20 -7.60
N ILE A 208 -11.06 9.57 -6.86
CA ILE A 208 -9.70 9.07 -7.08
C ILE A 208 -9.61 7.61 -6.64
N GLU A 209 -10.17 7.27 -5.47
CA GLU A 209 -10.18 5.91 -4.94
C GLU A 209 -10.87 4.93 -5.90
N ALA A 210 -11.95 5.34 -6.56
CA ALA A 210 -12.64 4.52 -7.55
C ALA A 210 -11.75 4.09 -8.73
N ALA A 211 -10.69 4.84 -9.03
CA ALA A 211 -9.71 4.47 -10.04
C ALA A 211 -8.76 3.35 -9.56
N TYR A 212 -8.55 3.22 -8.25
CA TYR A 212 -7.76 2.13 -7.64
C TYR A 212 -8.60 0.87 -7.38
N LEU A 213 -9.92 0.99 -7.33
CA LEU A 213 -10.86 -0.08 -7.01
C LEU A 213 -11.54 -0.65 -8.26
#